data_e2d5dda7c053c5e4eba198d2bc2b7c03
#
_entry.id   e2d5dda7c053c5e4eba198d2bc2b7c03
#
_cell.length_a   1.000
_cell.length_b   1.000
_cell.length_c   1.000
_cell.angle_alpha   90.00
_cell.angle_beta   90.00
_cell.angle_gamma   90.00
#
_symmetry.space_group_name_H-M   'P 1'
#
loop_
_entity.id
_entity.type
_entity.pdbx_description
1 polymer ?
#
loop_
_entity_poly.entity_id
_entity_poly.type
_entity_poly.pdbx_seq_one_letter_code
_entity_poly.pdbx_strand_id
1 'polypeptide(L)'
;TRVEPFGIEIIVGSEDKELIKIEDKIICGVLAYPGTLGDIKDPSEAISLIHKREGKAIMVCDLLSLARLKTPAELGADIAVGSAQRFGIPMGYGGPHAAFFATKEEFKRSMPGRIIGVSVDRHGKKAFRLSLQTREQHIRRDKATSNICTAQALLAIISAAYAIYHGPEGILKIANRTSKLAKIFADSLEENGFKIFSKSFFDTVTIE
;
A
#
# COMPACT_ATOMS: atom_id res chain seq x y z
N THR A 1 9.91 18.80 -4.75
CA THR A 1 8.51 18.92 -4.34
C THR A 1 8.36 19.01 -2.81
N ARG A 2 7.62 18.07 -2.15
CA ARG A 2 7.38 18.19 -0.68
C ARG A 2 8.58 17.82 0.18
N VAL A 3 9.51 17.02 -0.32
CA VAL A 3 10.70 16.57 0.41
C VAL A 3 11.96 17.35 0.07
N GLU A 4 11.96 18.09 -1.04
CA GLU A 4 13.08 18.96 -1.43
C GLU A 4 13.52 19.95 -0.34
N PRO A 5 12.58 20.60 0.40
CA PRO A 5 12.99 21.50 1.49
C PRO A 5 13.77 20.82 2.62
N PHE A 6 13.74 19.49 2.70
CA PHE A 6 14.53 18.71 3.65
C PHE A 6 15.90 18.28 3.10
N GLY A 7 16.27 18.76 1.89
CA GLY A 7 17.51 18.37 1.23
C GLY A 7 17.51 16.93 0.70
N ILE A 8 16.32 16.37 0.46
CA ILE A 8 16.17 15.01 -0.07
C ILE A 8 16.06 15.08 -1.58
N GLU A 9 16.98 14.45 -2.26
CA GLU A 9 16.95 14.25 -3.71
C GLU A 9 15.96 13.12 -4.06
N ILE A 10 15.15 13.35 -5.10
CA ILE A 10 14.20 12.37 -5.62
C ILE A 10 14.66 11.94 -7.00
N ILE A 11 14.91 10.64 -7.16
CA ILE A 11 15.18 10.01 -8.43
C ILE A 11 13.93 9.22 -8.84
N VAL A 12 13.38 9.56 -10.02
CA VAL A 12 12.22 8.87 -10.58
C VAL A 12 12.67 8.09 -11.80
N GLY A 13 12.35 6.80 -11.81
CA GLY A 13 12.75 5.94 -12.91
C GLY A 13 12.27 4.50 -12.73
N SER A 14 12.84 3.60 -13.52
CA SER A 14 12.59 2.16 -13.39
C SER A 14 13.64 1.49 -12.50
N GLU A 15 13.21 0.46 -11.79
CA GLU A 15 14.08 -0.35 -10.94
C GLU A 15 15.27 -0.98 -11.70
N ASP A 16 15.02 -1.36 -12.96
CA ASP A 16 16.01 -2.03 -13.82
C ASP A 16 17.14 -1.09 -14.32
N LYS A 17 16.91 0.22 -14.32
CA LYS A 17 17.82 1.17 -14.95
C LYS A 17 18.41 2.17 -13.96
N GLU A 18 17.54 2.83 -13.20
CA GLU A 18 17.96 3.93 -12.34
C GLU A 18 18.46 3.42 -10.99
N LEU A 19 17.74 2.47 -10.37
CA LEU A 19 18.14 1.93 -9.07
C LEU A 19 19.52 1.26 -9.10
N ILE A 20 19.83 0.56 -10.18
CA ILE A 20 21.14 -0.13 -10.33
C ILE A 20 22.30 0.87 -10.35
N LYS A 21 22.10 2.06 -10.92
CA LYS A 21 23.15 3.09 -11.07
C LYS A 21 23.43 3.88 -9.79
N ILE A 22 22.54 3.82 -8.80
CA ILE A 22 22.74 4.52 -7.53
C ILE A 22 23.78 3.74 -6.73
N GLU A 23 24.94 4.32 -6.47
CA GLU A 23 25.99 3.72 -5.65
C GLU A 23 25.93 4.16 -4.20
N ASP A 24 25.42 5.35 -3.95
CA ASP A 24 25.31 5.96 -2.63
C ASP A 24 24.21 5.34 -1.79
N LYS A 25 24.24 5.65 -0.49
CA LYS A 25 23.15 5.33 0.44
C LYS A 25 21.86 6.02 0.03
N ILE A 26 20.78 5.31 0.14
CA ILE A 26 19.43 5.84 -0.11
C ILE A 26 18.60 5.80 1.16
N ILE A 27 17.72 6.77 1.34
CA ILE A 27 16.79 6.79 2.48
C ILE A 27 15.74 5.70 2.31
N CYS A 28 15.10 5.67 1.14
CA CYS A 28 14.11 4.64 0.80
C CYS A 28 13.93 4.50 -0.71
N GLY A 29 13.48 3.33 -1.13
CA GLY A 29 12.91 3.09 -2.46
C GLY A 29 11.42 2.90 -2.35
N VAL A 30 10.67 3.57 -3.24
CA VAL A 30 9.21 3.48 -3.31
C VAL A 30 8.83 2.73 -4.59
N LEU A 31 8.20 1.56 -4.44
CA LEU A 31 7.88 0.64 -5.52
C LEU A 31 6.36 0.52 -5.67
N ALA A 32 5.83 0.71 -6.87
CA ALA A 32 4.42 0.49 -7.16
C ALA A 32 4.15 -1.00 -7.47
N TYR A 33 3.07 -1.56 -6.88
CA TYR A 33 2.73 -2.98 -7.06
C TYR A 33 1.21 -3.20 -7.06
N PRO A 34 0.59 -3.50 -8.23
CA PRO A 34 1.16 -3.51 -9.58
C PRO A 34 1.77 -2.16 -9.99
N GLY A 35 2.55 -2.16 -11.08
CA GLY A 35 3.14 -0.96 -11.65
C GLY A 35 2.10 0.03 -12.20
N THR A 36 2.54 1.25 -12.54
CA THR A 36 1.66 2.33 -13.03
C THR A 36 0.94 1.97 -14.33
N LEU A 37 1.56 1.18 -15.18
CA LEU A 37 0.99 0.70 -16.44
C LEU A 37 0.23 -0.64 -16.28
N GLY A 38 0.00 -1.07 -15.05
CA GLY A 38 -0.69 -2.30 -14.71
C GLY A 38 0.20 -3.54 -14.68
N ASP A 39 1.45 -3.44 -15.07
CA ASP A 39 2.39 -4.55 -15.12
C ASP A 39 2.69 -5.12 -13.73
N ILE A 40 2.78 -6.45 -13.67
CA ILE A 40 3.18 -7.16 -12.46
C ILE A 40 4.59 -7.68 -12.67
N LYS A 41 5.53 -7.12 -11.89
CA LYS A 41 6.92 -7.58 -11.80
C LYS A 41 7.22 -8.08 -10.41
N ASP A 42 8.19 -8.95 -10.27
CA ASP A 42 8.69 -9.35 -8.94
C ASP A 42 9.70 -8.30 -8.44
N PRO A 43 9.40 -7.54 -7.40
CA PRO A 43 10.28 -6.46 -6.93
C PRO A 43 11.40 -6.96 -5.98
N SER A 44 11.56 -8.26 -5.77
CA SER A 44 12.48 -8.83 -4.77
C SER A 44 13.92 -8.40 -4.99
N GLU A 45 14.36 -8.31 -6.24
CA GLU A 45 15.71 -7.84 -6.57
C GLU A 45 15.90 -6.35 -6.24
N ALA A 46 14.94 -5.52 -6.61
CA ALA A 46 14.94 -4.10 -6.29
C ALA A 46 14.95 -3.86 -4.77
N ILE A 47 14.12 -4.61 -4.02
CA ILE A 47 14.10 -4.56 -2.55
C ILE A 47 15.47 -4.93 -1.98
N SER A 48 16.09 -5.99 -2.50
CA SER A 48 17.44 -6.41 -2.07
C SER A 48 18.48 -5.34 -2.33
N LEU A 49 18.43 -4.66 -3.48
CA LEU A 49 19.33 -3.55 -3.81
C LEU A 49 19.11 -2.34 -2.89
N ILE A 50 17.86 -2.00 -2.58
CA ILE A 50 17.53 -0.94 -1.64
C ILE A 50 18.14 -1.23 -0.27
N HIS A 51 17.99 -2.45 0.22
CA HIS A 51 18.54 -2.87 1.52
C HIS A 51 20.06 -2.88 1.54
N LYS A 52 20.71 -3.31 0.46
CA LYS A 52 22.19 -3.24 0.33
C LYS A 52 22.74 -1.82 0.46
N ARG A 53 21.94 -0.81 0.11
CA ARG A 53 22.26 0.62 0.24
C ARG A 53 21.74 1.24 1.53
N GLU A 54 21.42 0.42 2.52
CA GLU A 54 20.90 0.80 3.84
C GLU A 54 19.52 1.51 3.78
N GLY A 55 18.85 1.50 2.63
CA GLY A 55 17.54 2.10 2.42
C GLY A 55 16.39 1.23 2.94
N LYS A 56 15.20 1.83 3.01
CA LYS A 56 13.95 1.14 3.36
C LYS A 56 13.09 0.93 2.12
N ALA A 57 12.58 -0.28 1.96
CA ALA A 57 11.69 -0.62 0.84
C ALA A 57 10.24 -0.34 1.22
N ILE A 58 9.62 0.58 0.48
CA ILE A 58 8.21 0.97 0.65
C ILE A 58 7.45 0.49 -0.58
N MET A 59 6.42 -0.33 -0.40
CA MET A 59 5.54 -0.75 -1.49
C MET A 59 4.23 0.01 -1.47
N VAL A 60 3.86 0.59 -2.60
CA VAL A 60 2.54 1.19 -2.84
C VAL A 60 1.68 0.17 -3.56
N CYS A 61 0.71 -0.41 -2.85
CA CYS A 61 0.00 -1.60 -3.29
C CYS A 61 -1.48 -1.33 -3.57
N ASP A 62 -2.03 -2.06 -4.54
CA ASP A 62 -3.46 -2.26 -4.64
C ASP A 62 -3.88 -3.38 -3.68
N LEU A 63 -4.68 -3.02 -2.68
CA LEU A 63 -5.09 -3.94 -1.61
C LEU A 63 -5.84 -5.18 -2.13
N LEU A 64 -6.66 -5.04 -3.18
CA LEU A 64 -7.40 -6.16 -3.76
C LEU A 64 -6.49 -7.12 -4.53
N SER A 65 -5.47 -6.60 -5.21
CA SER A 65 -4.51 -7.42 -5.96
C SER A 65 -3.72 -8.35 -5.03
N LEU A 66 -3.47 -7.94 -3.78
CA LEU A 66 -2.75 -8.74 -2.78
C LEU A 66 -3.50 -10.02 -2.37
N ALA A 67 -4.78 -10.16 -2.70
CA ALA A 67 -5.50 -11.42 -2.54
C ALA A 67 -5.01 -12.52 -3.51
N ARG A 68 -4.26 -12.15 -4.55
CA ARG A 68 -3.72 -13.06 -5.58
C ARG A 68 -2.21 -13.02 -5.74
N LEU A 69 -1.60 -11.93 -5.39
CA LEU A 69 -0.17 -11.69 -5.54
C LEU A 69 0.56 -11.96 -4.22
N LYS A 70 1.87 -12.16 -4.29
CA LYS A 70 2.70 -12.21 -3.09
C LYS A 70 2.53 -10.94 -2.29
N THR A 71 2.48 -11.07 -0.98
CA THR A 71 2.37 -9.91 -0.09
C THR A 71 3.68 -9.13 -0.02
N PRO A 72 3.64 -7.83 0.30
CA PRO A 72 4.85 -7.04 0.52
C PRO A 72 5.81 -7.65 1.55
N ALA A 73 5.28 -8.30 2.59
CA ALA A 73 6.09 -8.97 3.61
C ALA A 73 6.85 -10.18 3.05
N GLU A 74 6.20 -11.02 2.23
CA GLU A 74 6.84 -12.15 1.55
C GLU A 74 7.92 -11.71 0.55
N LEU A 75 7.75 -10.52 -0.04
CA LEU A 75 8.71 -9.90 -0.95
C LEU A 75 9.85 -9.17 -0.20
N GLY A 76 9.76 -9.05 1.12
CA GLY A 76 10.80 -8.45 1.96
C GLY A 76 10.66 -6.95 2.21
N ALA A 77 9.58 -6.31 1.78
CA ALA A 77 9.35 -4.89 2.01
C ALA A 77 9.30 -4.53 3.50
N ASP A 78 9.67 -3.29 3.82
CA ASP A 78 9.64 -2.77 5.20
C ASP A 78 8.31 -2.12 5.52
N ILE A 79 7.71 -1.46 4.53
CA ILE A 79 6.47 -0.70 4.66
C ILE A 79 5.60 -0.98 3.44
N ALA A 80 4.31 -1.15 3.67
CA ALA A 80 3.29 -1.22 2.63
C ALA A 80 2.20 -0.18 2.89
N VAL A 81 1.85 0.56 1.84
CA VAL A 81 0.80 1.58 1.88
C VAL A 81 -0.09 1.45 0.65
N GLY A 82 -1.28 1.97 0.74
CA GLY A 82 -2.18 2.01 -0.41
C GLY A 82 -3.57 2.50 -0.05
N SER A 83 -4.40 2.65 -1.08
CA SER A 83 -5.80 3.00 -0.90
C SER A 83 -6.61 1.79 -0.45
N ALA A 84 -7.54 2.00 0.49
CA ALA A 84 -8.54 1.02 0.86
C ALA A 84 -9.86 1.19 0.10
N GLN A 85 -9.90 2.04 -0.91
CA GLN A 85 -11.12 2.37 -1.66
C GLN A 85 -11.80 1.12 -2.26
N ARG A 86 -11.01 0.14 -2.70
CA ARG A 86 -11.52 -1.12 -3.27
C ARG A 86 -12.25 -2.01 -2.26
N PHE A 87 -12.20 -1.66 -0.99
CA PHE A 87 -12.93 -2.33 0.09
C PHE A 87 -14.20 -1.54 0.44
N GLY A 88 -15.07 -1.37 -0.55
CA GLY A 88 -16.42 -0.82 -0.38
C GLY A 88 -16.53 0.69 -0.21
N ILE A 89 -15.47 1.46 -0.48
CA ILE A 89 -15.50 2.91 -0.40
C ILE A 89 -15.94 3.51 -1.74
N PRO A 90 -17.01 4.31 -1.80
CA PRO A 90 -17.42 4.99 -3.02
C PRO A 90 -16.39 6.06 -3.43
N MET A 91 -16.36 6.42 -4.71
CA MET A 91 -15.45 7.45 -5.22
C MET A 91 -15.75 8.85 -4.68
N GLY A 92 -17.02 9.15 -4.37
CA GLY A 92 -17.41 10.36 -3.63
C GLY A 92 -16.94 11.68 -4.23
N TYR A 93 -16.87 11.78 -5.56
CA TYR A 93 -16.36 12.97 -6.29
C TYR A 93 -14.96 13.43 -5.84
N GLY A 94 -14.08 12.48 -5.53
CA GLY A 94 -12.74 12.77 -5.00
C GLY A 94 -12.71 13.08 -3.51
N GLY A 95 -13.83 12.95 -2.82
CA GLY A 95 -13.98 13.17 -1.37
C GLY A 95 -13.32 12.08 -0.56
N PRO A 96 -13.38 12.14 0.79
CA PRO A 96 -12.36 11.55 1.63
C PRO A 96 -12.12 10.08 1.33
N HIS A 97 -10.86 9.65 1.44
CA HIS A 97 -10.42 8.28 1.18
C HIS A 97 -9.99 7.60 2.47
N ALA A 98 -10.17 6.29 2.53
CA ALA A 98 -9.46 5.45 3.48
C ALA A 98 -8.21 4.86 2.81
N ALA A 99 -7.19 4.65 3.61
CA ALA A 99 -5.95 4.03 3.20
C ALA A 99 -5.53 2.98 4.23
N PHE A 100 -4.60 2.13 3.86
CA PHE A 100 -3.93 1.24 4.79
C PHE A 100 -2.45 1.59 4.90
N PHE A 101 -1.90 1.27 6.06
CA PHE A 101 -0.48 1.36 6.36
C PHE A 101 -0.09 0.12 7.15
N ALA A 102 0.91 -0.61 6.67
CA ALA A 102 1.47 -1.76 7.35
C ALA A 102 3.00 -1.64 7.38
N THR A 103 3.62 -2.07 8.47
CA THR A 103 5.07 -1.98 8.63
C THR A 103 5.61 -3.06 9.55
N LYS A 104 6.92 -3.29 9.52
CA LYS A 104 7.61 -4.17 10.46
C LYS A 104 7.52 -3.66 11.89
N GLU A 105 7.61 -4.57 12.84
CA GLU A 105 7.49 -4.28 14.30
C GLU A 105 8.47 -3.20 14.77
N GLU A 106 9.66 -3.14 14.20
CA GLU A 106 10.69 -2.15 14.56
C GLU A 106 10.25 -0.70 14.35
N PHE A 107 9.35 -0.44 13.38
CA PHE A 107 8.86 0.90 13.05
C PHE A 107 7.60 1.33 13.81
N LYS A 108 7.02 0.47 14.64
CA LYS A 108 5.74 0.75 15.33
C LYS A 108 5.73 2.07 16.10
N ARG A 109 6.87 2.49 16.66
CA ARG A 109 6.98 3.75 17.40
C ARG A 109 7.09 4.99 16.51
N SER A 110 7.41 4.80 15.22
CA SER A 110 7.53 5.86 14.21
C SER A 110 6.30 5.98 13.34
N MET A 111 5.36 5.03 13.44
CA MET A 111 4.11 5.08 12.67
C MET A 111 3.31 6.34 12.98
N PRO A 112 2.68 6.95 11.97
CA PRO A 112 1.65 7.97 12.20
C PRO A 112 0.42 7.34 12.85
N GLY A 113 -0.35 8.15 13.59
CA GLY A 113 -1.62 7.73 14.15
C GLY A 113 -1.52 7.03 15.51
N ARG A 114 -2.62 6.42 15.91
CA ARG A 114 -2.80 5.72 17.18
C ARG A 114 -2.87 4.23 16.94
N ILE A 115 -2.21 3.46 17.81
CA ILE A 115 -2.26 2.00 17.73
C ILE A 115 -3.08 1.47 18.90
N ILE A 116 -4.09 0.66 18.58
CA ILE A 116 -4.91 -0.06 19.54
C ILE A 116 -4.29 -1.44 19.76
N GLY A 117 -4.01 -1.76 21.00
CA GLY A 117 -3.50 -3.07 21.40
C GLY A 117 -4.56 -3.92 22.08
N VAL A 118 -4.31 -5.21 22.07
CA VAL A 118 -5.11 -6.19 22.82
C VAL A 118 -4.54 -6.31 24.23
N SER A 119 -5.42 -6.23 25.23
CA SER A 119 -5.11 -6.34 26.66
C SER A 119 -6.18 -7.18 27.35
N VAL A 120 -6.19 -7.17 28.64
CA VAL A 120 -7.25 -7.76 29.46
C VAL A 120 -7.84 -6.70 30.40
N ASP A 121 -9.13 -6.83 30.68
CA ASP A 121 -9.81 -6.00 31.67
C ASP A 121 -9.52 -6.50 33.11
N ARG A 122 -10.10 -5.84 34.12
CA ARG A 122 -9.95 -6.23 35.52
C ARG A 122 -10.48 -7.61 35.89
N HIS A 123 -11.28 -8.21 34.99
CA HIS A 123 -11.85 -9.54 35.15
C HIS A 123 -11.10 -10.60 34.31
N GLY A 124 -9.97 -10.24 33.70
CA GLY A 124 -9.18 -11.13 32.84
C GLY A 124 -9.78 -11.35 31.45
N LYS A 125 -10.86 -10.65 31.06
CA LYS A 125 -11.44 -10.74 29.73
C LYS A 125 -10.69 -9.90 28.72
N LYS A 126 -10.63 -10.36 27.48
CA LYS A 126 -10.02 -9.64 26.36
C LYS A 126 -10.61 -8.24 26.22
N ALA A 127 -9.76 -7.24 26.19
CA ALA A 127 -10.15 -5.84 26.03
C ALA A 127 -9.19 -5.11 25.09
N PHE A 128 -9.70 -4.09 24.41
CA PHE A 128 -8.89 -3.22 23.58
C PHE A 128 -8.52 -1.95 24.35
N ARG A 129 -7.29 -1.49 24.13
CA ARG A 129 -6.82 -0.25 24.75
C ARG A 129 -5.89 0.48 23.78
N LEU A 130 -5.81 1.79 23.97
CA LEU A 130 -4.81 2.60 23.30
C LEU A 130 -3.42 2.20 23.82
N SER A 131 -2.59 1.62 22.95
CA SER A 131 -1.26 1.11 23.30
C SER A 131 -0.16 2.12 23.00
N LEU A 132 -0.19 2.74 21.83
CA LEU A 132 0.77 3.73 21.42
C LEU A 132 0.00 4.98 20.99
N GLN A 133 0.27 6.05 21.71
CA GLN A 133 -0.14 7.40 21.32
C GLN A 133 1.00 8.00 20.53
N THR A 134 0.68 8.41 19.36
CA THR A 134 1.64 9.10 18.55
C THR A 134 1.63 10.58 18.85
N ARG A 135 2.54 11.24 18.25
CA ARG A 135 3.00 12.59 18.32
C ARG A 135 2.03 13.54 17.63
N GLU A 136 0.75 13.46 18.02
CA GLU A 136 -0.30 14.30 17.46
C GLU A 136 -0.23 15.72 17.97
N GLN A 137 -0.73 16.67 17.19
CA GLN A 137 -0.62 18.10 17.46
C GLN A 137 -1.29 18.50 18.78
N HIS A 138 -2.40 17.91 19.14
CA HIS A 138 -3.08 18.21 20.41
C HIS A 138 -2.31 17.73 21.65
N ILE A 139 -1.33 16.82 21.47
CA ILE A 139 -0.48 16.30 22.56
C ILE A 139 0.89 17.00 22.53
N ARG A 140 1.55 17.02 21.38
CA ARG A 140 2.95 17.50 21.27
C ARG A 140 3.12 18.88 20.66
N ARG A 141 2.04 19.52 20.28
CA ARG A 141 2.01 20.90 19.75
C ARG A 141 2.99 21.06 18.57
N ASP A 142 3.98 21.94 18.70
CA ASP A 142 5.02 22.21 17.70
C ASP A 142 5.95 21.03 17.40
N LYS A 143 6.05 20.07 18.31
CA LYS A 143 6.84 18.84 18.15
C LYS A 143 6.06 17.68 17.55
N ALA A 144 4.84 17.91 17.08
CA ALA A 144 4.02 16.90 16.45
C ALA A 144 4.60 16.51 15.09
N THR A 145 4.67 15.19 14.84
CA THR A 145 5.15 14.63 13.57
C THR A 145 4.01 14.10 12.71
N SER A 146 2.80 14.03 13.24
CA SER A 146 1.61 13.59 12.51
C SER A 146 0.35 14.27 13.01
N ASN A 147 -0.60 14.47 12.09
CA ASN A 147 -1.97 14.86 12.38
C ASN A 147 -2.90 13.83 11.78
N ILE A 148 -3.86 13.36 12.58
CA ILE A 148 -4.92 12.49 12.10
C ILE A 148 -6.23 13.25 12.15
N CYS A 149 -6.89 13.32 11.00
CA CYS A 149 -8.24 13.87 10.87
C CYS A 149 -9.27 12.76 11.06
N THR A 150 -10.42 13.10 11.62
CA THR A 150 -11.55 12.17 11.81
C THR A 150 -12.35 11.94 10.55
N ALA A 151 -12.13 12.69 9.48
CA ALA A 151 -12.86 12.56 8.22
C ALA A 151 -12.86 11.15 7.64
N GLN A 152 -11.77 10.41 7.80
CA GLN A 152 -11.61 9.06 7.28
C GLN A 152 -12.10 7.94 8.23
N ALA A 153 -12.54 8.27 9.43
CA ALA A 153 -12.90 7.26 10.45
C ALA A 153 -14.02 6.34 9.96
N LEU A 154 -15.11 6.91 9.43
CA LEU A 154 -16.23 6.12 8.89
C LEU A 154 -15.78 5.25 7.72
N LEU A 155 -14.96 5.78 6.82
CA LEU A 155 -14.48 5.04 5.65
C LEU A 155 -13.56 3.88 6.04
N ALA A 156 -12.73 4.07 7.07
CA ALA A 156 -11.92 2.99 7.63
C ALA A 156 -12.80 1.88 8.24
N ILE A 157 -13.90 2.25 8.93
CA ILE A 157 -14.88 1.29 9.45
C ILE A 157 -15.57 0.55 8.31
N ILE A 158 -15.98 1.24 7.24
CA ILE A 158 -16.60 0.63 6.06
C ILE A 158 -15.64 -0.40 5.43
N SER A 159 -14.37 -0.04 5.24
CA SER A 159 -13.37 -0.96 4.69
C SER A 159 -13.18 -2.20 5.56
N ALA A 160 -13.12 -2.04 6.87
CA ALA A 160 -13.02 -3.16 7.81
C ALA A 160 -14.28 -4.04 7.76
N ALA A 161 -15.48 -3.42 7.77
CA ALA A 161 -16.75 -4.14 7.66
C ALA A 161 -16.88 -4.91 6.34
N TYR A 162 -16.42 -4.32 5.23
CA TYR A 162 -16.36 -5.00 3.93
C TYR A 162 -15.49 -6.27 3.99
N ALA A 163 -14.30 -6.15 4.57
CA ALA A 163 -13.39 -7.28 4.74
C ALA A 163 -14.00 -8.39 5.62
N ILE A 164 -14.66 -8.01 6.72
CA ILE A 164 -15.31 -8.95 7.63
C ILE A 164 -16.50 -9.64 6.94
N TYR A 165 -17.33 -8.87 6.22
CA TYR A 165 -18.51 -9.38 5.54
C TYR A 165 -18.19 -10.41 4.47
N HIS A 166 -17.19 -10.11 3.62
CA HIS A 166 -16.80 -11.01 2.54
C HIS A 166 -15.91 -12.17 3.00
N GLY A 167 -15.12 -11.96 4.05
CA GLY A 167 -14.13 -12.91 4.49
C GLY A 167 -13.03 -13.17 3.44
N PRO A 168 -12.03 -14.00 3.74
CA PRO A 168 -10.91 -14.26 2.83
C PRO A 168 -11.36 -14.88 1.51
N GLU A 169 -12.29 -15.84 1.54
CA GLU A 169 -12.79 -16.48 0.33
C GLU A 169 -13.60 -15.52 -0.56
N GLY A 170 -14.42 -14.65 0.05
CA GLY A 170 -15.21 -13.65 -0.69
C GLY A 170 -14.32 -12.63 -1.37
N ILE A 171 -13.31 -12.11 -0.67
CA ILE A 171 -12.32 -11.18 -1.23
C ILE A 171 -11.55 -11.85 -2.38
N LEU A 172 -11.12 -13.09 -2.21
CA LEU A 172 -10.44 -13.83 -3.28
C LEU A 172 -11.34 -14.05 -4.50
N LYS A 173 -12.62 -14.37 -4.31
CA LYS A 173 -13.61 -14.49 -5.41
C LYS A 173 -13.78 -13.16 -6.16
N ILE A 174 -13.85 -12.04 -5.45
CA ILE A 174 -13.93 -10.70 -6.04
C ILE A 174 -12.67 -10.40 -6.86
N ALA A 175 -11.49 -10.61 -6.28
CA ALA A 175 -10.21 -10.41 -6.96
C ALA A 175 -10.08 -11.26 -8.23
N ASN A 176 -10.44 -12.54 -8.14
CA ASN A 176 -10.43 -13.47 -9.29
C ASN A 176 -11.39 -13.01 -10.40
N ARG A 177 -12.60 -12.59 -10.04
CA ARG A 177 -13.58 -12.09 -11.02
C ARG A 177 -13.07 -10.83 -11.71
N THR A 178 -12.56 -9.87 -10.94
CA THR A 178 -12.02 -8.61 -11.48
C THR A 178 -10.90 -8.87 -12.47
N SER A 179 -9.91 -9.68 -12.08
CA SER A 179 -8.78 -10.01 -12.95
C SER A 179 -9.20 -10.81 -14.19
N LYS A 180 -10.17 -11.73 -14.06
CA LYS A 180 -10.70 -12.47 -15.20
C LYS A 180 -11.40 -11.57 -16.23
N LEU A 181 -12.20 -10.60 -15.75
CA LEU A 181 -12.86 -9.63 -16.63
C LEU A 181 -11.84 -8.74 -17.35
N ALA A 182 -10.81 -8.28 -16.64
CA ALA A 182 -9.72 -7.52 -17.26
C ALA A 182 -8.99 -8.33 -18.33
N LYS A 183 -8.76 -9.62 -18.09
CA LYS A 183 -8.14 -10.51 -19.08
C LYS A 183 -9.03 -10.68 -20.33
N ILE A 184 -10.33 -10.93 -20.16
CA ILE A 184 -11.29 -11.03 -21.27
C ILE A 184 -11.29 -9.73 -22.09
N PHE A 185 -11.28 -8.58 -21.41
CA PHE A 185 -11.22 -7.29 -22.06
C PHE A 185 -9.92 -7.10 -22.84
N ALA A 186 -8.77 -7.44 -22.26
CA ALA A 186 -7.48 -7.36 -22.95
C ALA A 186 -7.42 -8.27 -24.17
N ASP A 187 -7.91 -9.52 -24.07
CA ASP A 187 -7.94 -10.47 -25.18
C ASP A 187 -8.82 -9.94 -26.32
N SER A 188 -10.00 -9.38 -25.99
CA SER A 188 -10.88 -8.76 -26.99
C SER A 188 -10.23 -7.55 -27.68
N LEU A 189 -9.43 -6.76 -26.97
CA LEU A 189 -8.68 -5.65 -27.57
C LEU A 189 -7.60 -6.18 -28.54
N GLU A 190 -6.85 -7.22 -28.14
CA GLU A 190 -5.84 -7.84 -29.01
C GLU A 190 -6.47 -8.43 -30.28
N GLU A 191 -7.62 -9.11 -30.17
CA GLU A 191 -8.39 -9.63 -31.34
C GLU A 191 -8.84 -8.51 -32.29
N ASN A 192 -9.06 -7.30 -31.78
CA ASN A 192 -9.40 -6.12 -32.56
C ASN A 192 -8.17 -5.28 -33.02
N GLY A 193 -6.97 -5.83 -32.90
CA GLY A 193 -5.74 -5.23 -33.42
C GLY A 193 -5.06 -4.20 -32.51
N PHE A 194 -5.51 -4.06 -31.25
CA PHE A 194 -4.82 -3.23 -30.28
C PHE A 194 -3.65 -3.98 -29.65
N LYS A 195 -2.58 -3.27 -29.35
CA LYS A 195 -1.41 -3.84 -28.70
C LYS A 195 -1.45 -3.55 -27.21
N ILE A 196 -1.37 -4.60 -26.40
CA ILE A 196 -1.37 -4.49 -24.94
C ILE A 196 0.06 -4.39 -24.43
N PHE A 197 0.32 -3.40 -23.56
CA PHE A 197 1.65 -3.12 -23.01
C PHE A 197 2.23 -4.29 -22.20
N SER A 198 1.44 -4.90 -21.33
CA SER A 198 1.88 -6.03 -20.49
C SER A 198 0.89 -7.17 -20.52
N LYS A 199 1.41 -8.40 -20.67
CA LYS A 199 0.59 -9.63 -20.56
C LYS A 199 0.37 -10.08 -19.11
N SER A 200 1.15 -9.56 -18.18
CA SER A 200 1.04 -9.84 -16.74
C SER A 200 0.48 -8.62 -16.02
N PHE A 201 -0.81 -8.64 -15.73
CA PHE A 201 -1.51 -7.56 -15.03
C PHE A 201 -2.58 -8.13 -14.10
N PHE A 202 -3.03 -7.32 -13.16
CA PHE A 202 -4.16 -7.69 -12.27
C PHE A 202 -5.49 -7.27 -12.92
N ASP A 203 -5.72 -5.98 -13.10
CA ASP A 203 -6.96 -5.43 -13.67
C ASP A 203 -6.78 -4.12 -14.43
N THR A 204 -5.57 -3.59 -14.44
CA THR A 204 -5.22 -2.41 -15.22
C THR A 204 -4.58 -2.83 -16.52
N VAL A 205 -5.18 -2.42 -17.63
CA VAL A 205 -4.72 -2.74 -18.99
C VAL A 205 -4.29 -1.45 -19.65
N THR A 206 -3.05 -1.40 -20.12
CA THR A 206 -2.51 -0.29 -20.91
C THR A 206 -2.38 -0.69 -22.36
N ILE A 207 -2.87 0.15 -23.25
CA ILE A 207 -2.84 -0.01 -24.71
C ILE A 207 -1.72 0.87 -25.26
N GLU A 208 -0.91 0.33 -26.18
CA GLU A 208 0.12 1.05 -26.93
C GLU A 208 -0.45 1.72 -28.19
#